data_da73f74863289ec50b7b03acf3c8d32b
#
_entry.id   da73f74863289ec50b7b03acf3c8d32b
#
_cell.length_a   1.000
_cell.length_b   1.000
_cell.length_c   1.000
_cell.angle_alpha   90.00
_cell.angle_beta   90.00
_cell.angle_gamma   90.00
#
_symmetry.space_group_name_H-M   'P 1'
#
loop_
_entity.id
_entity.type
_entity.pdbx_description
1 polymer ?
#
loop_
_entity_poly.entity_id
_entity_poly.type
_entity_poly.pdbx_seq_one_letter_code
_entity_poly.pdbx_strand_id
1 'polypeptide(L)'
;DFKIGSGFNGPVQTIYRRLDGRYLIGGSFDRYDGYIQDNAVLLSDDGSLVRNDLNMLHLNGTVYSVSELAGGSTVVGGSFTKVKEMGYNNFAILDHISSVRPPLLGILADNNGFQLTVAGDTGHDYHLEFSDDLNVWLPLTKVTIPDRGDVAIDLGHFTGSRYYRAIYKE
;
A
#
# COMPACT_ATOMS: atom_id res chain seq x y z
N ASP A 1 13.76 -19.89 -3.85
CA ASP A 1 14.83 -19.24 -4.64
C ASP A 1 14.44 -17.81 -4.97
N PHE A 2 15.41 -16.89 -4.84
CA PHE A 2 15.18 -15.47 -5.13
C PHE A 2 15.00 -15.25 -6.65
N LYS A 3 13.91 -14.58 -7.04
CA LYS A 3 13.54 -14.34 -8.45
C LYS A 3 14.05 -12.96 -8.88
N ILE A 4 15.08 -12.93 -9.69
CA ILE A 4 15.68 -11.66 -10.15
C ILE A 4 14.98 -11.14 -11.42
N GLY A 5 14.38 -12.03 -12.22
CA GLY A 5 13.88 -11.70 -13.55
C GLY A 5 14.98 -11.09 -14.41
N SER A 6 14.68 -9.99 -15.12
CA SER A 6 15.68 -9.21 -15.87
C SER A 6 16.49 -8.26 -14.99
N GLY A 7 16.18 -8.17 -13.69
CA GLY A 7 16.87 -7.31 -12.73
C GLY A 7 16.59 -5.81 -12.91
N PHE A 8 17.52 -5.00 -12.39
CA PHE A 8 17.50 -3.54 -12.51
C PHE A 8 18.19 -3.09 -13.80
N ASN A 9 17.66 -2.05 -14.43
CA ASN A 9 18.30 -1.45 -15.62
C ASN A 9 19.31 -0.34 -15.28
N GLY A 10 19.59 -0.10 -14.02
CA GLY A 10 20.54 0.88 -13.54
C GLY A 10 21.14 0.52 -12.17
N PRO A 11 22.10 1.32 -11.67
CA PRO A 11 22.79 1.03 -10.42
C PRO A 11 21.87 1.01 -9.20
N VAL A 12 22.00 -0.04 -8.38
CA VAL A 12 21.46 -0.12 -7.02
C VAL A 12 22.48 0.55 -6.09
N GLN A 13 22.04 1.51 -5.27
CA GLN A 13 22.87 2.25 -4.32
C GLN A 13 22.66 1.78 -2.88
N THR A 14 21.46 1.30 -2.56
CA THR A 14 21.09 0.92 -1.21
C THR A 14 20.09 -0.21 -1.21
N ILE A 15 20.21 -1.12 -0.24
CA ILE A 15 19.28 -2.20 0.03
C ILE A 15 19.05 -2.24 1.54
N TYR A 16 17.78 -2.14 1.94
CA TYR A 16 17.35 -2.27 3.31
C TYR A 16 16.40 -3.45 3.45
N ARG A 17 16.72 -4.41 4.32
CA ARG A 17 15.83 -5.53 4.63
C ARG A 17 14.93 -5.14 5.79
N ARG A 18 13.65 -5.11 5.54
CA ARG A 18 12.60 -4.82 6.53
C ARG A 18 12.44 -5.98 7.53
N LEU A 19 11.83 -5.68 8.68
CA LEU A 19 11.53 -6.70 9.70
C LEU A 19 10.54 -7.77 9.20
N ASP A 20 9.68 -7.41 8.25
CA ASP A 20 8.72 -8.33 7.60
C ASP A 20 9.35 -9.21 6.50
N GLY A 21 10.67 -9.13 6.30
CA GLY A 21 11.44 -9.91 5.35
C GLY A 21 11.59 -9.29 3.97
N ARG A 22 10.82 -8.27 3.64
CA ARG A 22 10.85 -7.57 2.34
C ARG A 22 12.09 -6.68 2.20
N TYR A 23 12.38 -6.25 0.95
CA TYR A 23 13.53 -5.43 0.63
C TYR A 23 13.10 -4.09 0.05
N LEU A 24 13.50 -3.00 0.72
CA LEU A 24 13.48 -1.65 0.17
C LEU A 24 14.79 -1.43 -0.59
N ILE A 25 14.71 -1.10 -1.86
CA ILE A 25 15.87 -0.91 -2.73
C ILE A 25 15.81 0.48 -3.35
N GLY A 26 16.89 1.22 -3.26
CA GLY A 26 17.04 2.52 -3.87
C GLY A 26 18.26 2.59 -4.78
N GLY A 27 18.19 3.45 -5.80
CA GLY A 27 19.29 3.58 -6.74
C GLY A 27 19.06 4.61 -7.82
N SER A 28 19.75 4.41 -8.94
CA SER A 28 19.60 5.19 -10.17
C SER A 28 19.13 4.27 -11.29
N PHE A 29 17.89 3.87 -11.22
CA PHE A 29 17.22 2.97 -12.16
C PHE A 29 15.79 3.45 -12.42
N ASP A 30 15.26 3.15 -13.59
CA ASP A 30 13.85 3.42 -13.92
C ASP A 30 13.04 2.15 -14.14
N ARG A 31 13.67 0.95 -14.06
CA ARG A 31 13.00 -0.34 -14.22
C ARG A 31 13.56 -1.43 -13.32
N TYR A 32 12.65 -2.30 -12.90
CA TYR A 32 12.95 -3.59 -12.32
C TYR A 32 12.10 -4.66 -13.01
N ASP A 33 12.72 -5.73 -13.47
CA ASP A 33 12.07 -6.84 -14.20
C ASP A 33 11.12 -6.35 -15.32
N GLY A 34 11.54 -5.29 -16.06
CA GLY A 34 10.78 -4.68 -17.14
C GLY A 34 9.68 -3.68 -16.70
N TYR A 35 9.33 -3.65 -15.41
CA TYR A 35 8.34 -2.71 -14.87
C TYR A 35 8.98 -1.37 -14.51
N ILE A 36 8.27 -0.27 -14.78
CA ILE A 36 8.73 1.08 -14.41
C ILE A 36 8.78 1.21 -12.89
N GLN A 37 9.94 1.69 -12.37
CA GLN A 37 10.22 1.86 -10.96
C GLN A 37 11.17 3.06 -10.75
N ASP A 38 10.65 4.20 -10.43
CA ASP A 38 11.41 5.46 -10.40
C ASP A 38 12.34 5.55 -9.18
N ASN A 39 13.56 4.99 -9.32
CA ASN A 39 14.68 5.07 -8.37
C ASN A 39 14.48 4.38 -7.00
N ALA A 40 13.28 3.85 -6.70
CA ALA A 40 13.01 3.08 -5.49
C ALA A 40 11.99 1.97 -5.76
N VAL A 41 12.14 0.83 -5.07
CA VAL A 41 11.25 -0.33 -5.22
C VAL A 41 11.14 -1.11 -3.92
N LEU A 42 9.97 -1.71 -3.69
CA LEU A 42 9.77 -2.71 -2.66
C LEU A 42 9.64 -4.09 -3.31
N LEU A 43 10.52 -5.01 -2.90
CA LEU A 43 10.47 -6.42 -3.30
C LEU A 43 10.06 -7.29 -2.12
N SER A 44 9.35 -8.38 -2.41
CA SER A 44 9.10 -9.45 -1.45
C SER A 44 10.40 -10.21 -1.13
N ASP A 45 10.33 -11.10 -0.16
CA ASP A 45 11.46 -11.94 0.27
C ASP A 45 11.94 -12.89 -0.84
N ASP A 46 11.09 -13.21 -1.82
CA ASP A 46 11.42 -14.02 -3.00
C ASP A 46 11.92 -13.19 -4.20
N GLY A 47 12.06 -11.87 -4.07
CA GLY A 47 12.48 -10.96 -5.13
C GLY A 47 11.36 -10.48 -6.06
N SER A 48 10.13 -10.93 -5.87
CA SER A 48 9.00 -10.44 -6.68
C SER A 48 8.67 -8.99 -6.34
N LEU A 49 8.20 -8.25 -7.36
CA LEU A 49 7.78 -6.87 -7.19
C LEU A 49 6.53 -6.79 -6.31
N VAL A 50 6.61 -6.08 -5.20
CA VAL A 50 5.45 -5.74 -4.37
C VAL A 50 4.79 -4.50 -4.95
N ARG A 51 3.56 -4.66 -5.45
CA ARG A 51 2.78 -3.53 -5.98
C ARG A 51 2.21 -2.72 -4.83
N ASN A 52 2.83 -1.61 -4.52
CA ASN A 52 2.42 -0.71 -3.45
C ASN A 52 2.69 0.77 -3.79
N ASP A 53 2.42 1.65 -2.84
CA ASP A 53 2.59 3.10 -3.00
C ASP A 53 4.04 3.55 -3.22
N LEU A 54 5.05 2.76 -2.78
CA LEU A 54 6.46 3.08 -3.03
C LEU A 54 6.76 3.11 -4.54
N ASN A 55 6.14 2.19 -5.28
CA ASN A 55 6.33 2.07 -6.72
C ASN A 55 5.63 3.20 -7.51
N MET A 56 4.88 4.06 -6.82
CA MET A 56 4.19 5.23 -7.39
C MET A 56 4.77 6.55 -6.89
N LEU A 57 5.95 6.53 -6.24
CA LEU A 57 6.53 7.74 -5.66
C LEU A 57 7.08 8.72 -6.69
N HIS A 58 7.38 8.23 -7.89
CA HIS A 58 7.93 9.06 -8.99
C HIS A 58 9.04 9.99 -8.48
N LEU A 59 10.10 9.36 -7.90
CA LEU A 59 11.28 10.07 -7.46
C LEU A 59 12.08 10.52 -8.68
N ASN A 60 12.27 11.81 -8.85
CA ASN A 60 12.92 12.36 -10.04
C ASN A 60 14.46 12.39 -9.97
N GLY A 61 15.06 11.65 -9.05
CA GLY A 61 16.51 11.56 -8.90
C GLY A 61 16.96 10.35 -8.10
N THR A 62 18.26 10.09 -8.11
CA THR A 62 18.88 8.92 -7.49
C THR A 62 18.58 8.83 -6.00
N VAL A 63 18.20 7.65 -5.52
CA VAL A 63 18.06 7.32 -4.10
C VAL A 63 19.36 6.68 -3.62
N TYR A 64 20.05 7.35 -2.69
CA TYR A 64 21.32 6.88 -2.12
C TYR A 64 21.15 6.10 -0.83
N SER A 65 20.06 6.34 -0.10
CA SER A 65 19.79 5.71 1.18
C SER A 65 18.31 5.47 1.37
N VAL A 66 17.97 4.30 1.91
CA VAL A 66 16.62 3.95 2.38
C VAL A 66 16.73 3.33 3.77
N SER A 67 15.77 3.61 4.63
CA SER A 67 15.62 2.98 5.94
C SER A 67 14.17 3.03 6.40
N GLU A 68 13.87 2.34 7.48
CA GLU A 68 12.55 2.32 8.10
C GLU A 68 12.64 2.87 9.52
N LEU A 69 11.74 3.77 9.88
CA LEU A 69 11.59 4.28 11.24
C LEU A 69 10.73 3.31 12.08
N ALA A 70 10.87 3.41 13.40
CA ALA A 70 9.93 2.79 14.32
C ALA A 70 8.51 3.31 14.01
N GLY A 71 7.60 2.39 13.67
CA GLY A 71 6.24 2.75 13.21
C GLY A 71 6.01 2.55 11.71
N GLY A 72 7.01 2.05 10.95
CA GLY A 72 6.84 1.62 9.56
C GLY A 72 6.98 2.70 8.50
N SER A 73 7.23 3.98 8.87
CA SER A 73 7.51 5.03 7.90
C SER A 73 8.85 4.79 7.22
N THR A 74 8.91 4.97 5.91
CA THR A 74 10.14 4.83 5.13
C THR A 74 10.84 6.16 4.98
N VAL A 75 12.13 6.18 5.25
CA VAL A 75 13.02 7.34 5.02
C VAL A 75 13.79 7.12 3.73
N VAL A 76 13.79 8.11 2.87
CA VAL A 76 14.58 8.12 1.64
C VAL A 76 15.45 9.35 1.57
N GLY A 77 16.71 9.16 1.17
CA GLY A 77 17.69 10.23 0.95
C GLY A 77 18.34 10.08 -0.42
N GLY A 78 18.53 11.19 -1.14
CA GLY A 78 19.06 11.10 -2.49
C GLY A 78 19.27 12.45 -3.16
N SER A 79 19.41 12.45 -4.48
CA SER A 79 19.52 13.68 -5.30
C SER A 79 18.19 14.12 -5.91
N PHE A 80 17.08 13.53 -5.49
CA PHE A 80 15.76 13.90 -5.96
C PHE A 80 15.32 15.27 -5.42
N THR A 81 14.52 15.97 -6.18
CA THR A 81 13.90 17.26 -5.79
C THR A 81 12.38 17.17 -5.72
N LYS A 82 11.82 16.04 -6.15
CA LYS A 82 10.39 15.75 -6.12
C LYS A 82 10.11 14.33 -5.67
N VAL A 83 9.04 14.18 -4.93
CA VAL A 83 8.34 12.92 -4.64
C VAL A 83 6.91 13.08 -5.13
N LYS A 84 6.48 12.28 -6.10
CA LYS A 84 5.28 12.57 -6.88
C LYS A 84 5.45 13.98 -7.51
N GLU A 85 4.44 14.82 -7.40
CA GLU A 85 4.51 16.21 -7.89
C GLU A 85 4.90 17.23 -6.81
N MET A 86 5.13 16.79 -5.57
CA MET A 86 5.49 17.66 -4.45
C MET A 86 7.01 17.86 -4.37
N GLY A 87 7.43 19.09 -4.04
CA GLY A 87 8.84 19.43 -3.85
C GLY A 87 9.39 18.87 -2.54
N TYR A 88 10.38 17.99 -2.66
CA TYR A 88 11.17 17.45 -1.54
C TYR A 88 12.65 17.47 -1.95
N ASN A 89 13.44 18.27 -1.27
CA ASN A 89 14.86 18.37 -1.61
C ASN A 89 15.68 17.35 -0.84
N ASN A 90 16.15 16.32 -1.53
CA ASN A 90 17.15 15.35 -1.11
C ASN A 90 16.76 14.42 0.04
N PHE A 91 15.63 14.67 0.71
CA PHE A 91 15.17 13.89 1.86
C PHE A 91 13.64 13.87 1.93
N ALA A 92 13.05 12.70 2.19
CA ALA A 92 11.62 12.57 2.45
C ALA A 92 11.36 11.47 3.48
N ILE A 93 10.34 11.67 4.31
CA ILE A 93 9.73 10.64 5.14
C ILE A 93 8.40 10.30 4.48
N LEU A 94 8.25 9.03 4.17
CA LEU A 94 7.09 8.49 3.49
C LEU A 94 6.31 7.69 4.54
N ASP A 95 5.24 8.28 5.03
CA ASP A 95 4.41 7.66 6.04
C ASP A 95 3.69 6.45 5.45
N HIS A 96 3.77 5.35 6.17
CA HIS A 96 3.09 4.10 5.89
C HIS A 96 3.11 3.71 4.39
N ILE A 97 4.30 3.34 3.90
CA ILE A 97 4.37 2.49 2.73
C ILE A 97 3.86 1.11 3.18
N SER A 98 2.60 1.08 3.49
CA SER A 98 1.90 -0.14 3.78
C SER A 98 1.95 -0.99 2.51
N SER A 99 2.38 -2.22 2.67
CA SER A 99 2.22 -3.22 1.61
C SER A 99 0.76 -3.60 1.42
N VAL A 100 -0.08 -3.17 2.33
CA VAL A 100 -1.51 -3.40 2.31
C VAL A 100 -2.16 -2.24 1.58
N ARG A 101 -2.75 -2.52 0.44
CA ARG A 101 -3.54 -1.52 -0.28
C ARG A 101 -4.68 -1.05 0.59
N PRO A 102 -5.01 0.25 0.58
CA PRO A 102 -6.26 0.70 1.15
C PRO A 102 -7.40 -0.13 0.57
N PRO A 103 -8.29 -0.66 1.40
CA PRO A 103 -9.40 -1.45 0.88
C PRO A 103 -10.31 -0.58 0.02
N LEU A 104 -10.77 -1.15 -1.08
CA LEU A 104 -11.84 -0.54 -1.88
C LEU A 104 -13.17 -0.98 -1.30
N LEU A 105 -14.04 -0.02 -1.02
CA LEU A 105 -15.39 -0.29 -0.58
C LEU A 105 -16.38 -0.01 -1.72
N GLY A 106 -17.25 -0.98 -1.98
CA GLY A 106 -18.38 -0.84 -2.89
C GLY A 106 -19.67 -1.12 -2.15
N ILE A 107 -20.73 -0.37 -2.44
CA ILE A 107 -22.08 -0.62 -1.91
C ILE A 107 -22.99 -0.91 -3.08
N LEU A 108 -23.68 -2.03 -2.99
CA LEU A 108 -24.76 -2.42 -3.92
C LEU A 108 -26.07 -2.47 -3.14
N ALA A 109 -27.13 -2.00 -3.76
CA ALA A 109 -28.50 -2.13 -3.25
C ALA A 109 -29.29 -3.06 -4.16
N ASP A 110 -30.00 -4.00 -3.57
CA ASP A 110 -30.91 -4.89 -4.26
C ASP A 110 -32.25 -5.03 -3.49
N ASN A 111 -33.09 -5.95 -3.93
CA ASN A 111 -34.40 -6.20 -3.29
C ASN A 111 -34.29 -6.79 -1.87
N ASN A 112 -33.09 -7.29 -1.48
CA ASN A 112 -32.82 -7.89 -0.17
C ASN A 112 -32.16 -6.90 0.80
N GLY A 113 -31.81 -5.68 0.33
CA GLY A 113 -31.17 -4.66 1.15
C GLY A 113 -29.89 -4.12 0.54
N PHE A 114 -28.92 -3.86 1.40
CA PHE A 114 -27.63 -3.33 1.01
C PHE A 114 -26.53 -4.37 1.23
N GLN A 115 -25.60 -4.47 0.29
CA GLN A 115 -24.42 -5.30 0.38
C GLN A 115 -23.17 -4.42 0.29
N LEU A 116 -22.26 -4.57 1.27
CA LEU A 116 -20.95 -3.93 1.28
C LEU A 116 -19.91 -4.90 0.75
N THR A 117 -19.26 -4.54 -0.35
CA THR A 117 -18.11 -5.28 -0.88
C THR A 117 -16.82 -4.63 -0.40
N VAL A 118 -15.91 -5.44 0.12
CA VAL A 118 -14.58 -5.02 0.56
C VAL A 118 -13.55 -5.78 -0.27
N ALA A 119 -12.79 -5.07 -1.08
CA ALA A 119 -11.67 -5.63 -1.82
C ALA A 119 -10.35 -5.11 -1.25
N GLY A 120 -9.37 -5.99 -1.13
CA GLY A 120 -8.09 -5.66 -0.51
C GLY A 120 -7.03 -6.72 -0.78
N ASP A 121 -5.92 -6.66 -0.06
CA ASP A 121 -4.86 -7.64 -0.20
C ASP A 121 -5.21 -8.96 0.51
N THR A 122 -5.04 -10.06 -0.20
CA THR A 122 -5.33 -11.41 0.28
C THR A 122 -4.62 -11.73 1.59
N GLY A 123 -5.34 -12.37 2.51
CA GLY A 123 -4.84 -12.77 3.82
C GLY A 123 -4.76 -11.64 4.85
N HIS A 124 -5.08 -10.40 4.47
CA HIS A 124 -5.05 -9.26 5.38
C HIS A 124 -6.41 -9.00 6.03
N ASP A 125 -6.35 -8.52 7.27
CA ASP A 125 -7.50 -8.21 8.09
C ASP A 125 -7.86 -6.73 8.01
N TYR A 126 -9.13 -6.44 7.75
CA TYR A 126 -9.67 -5.08 7.75
C TYR A 126 -10.78 -4.95 8.79
N HIS A 127 -10.69 -3.92 9.61
CA HIS A 127 -11.75 -3.53 10.54
C HIS A 127 -12.71 -2.59 9.83
N LEU A 128 -13.97 -2.99 9.76
CA LEU A 128 -15.01 -2.16 9.17
C LEU A 128 -15.74 -1.40 10.25
N GLU A 129 -15.98 -0.15 9.99
CA GLU A 129 -16.71 0.75 10.87
C GLU A 129 -17.79 1.48 10.07
N PHE A 130 -18.85 1.88 10.76
CA PHE A 130 -19.90 2.70 10.18
C PHE A 130 -20.16 3.94 11.03
N SER A 131 -20.75 4.96 10.40
CA SER A 131 -21.18 6.21 11.04
C SER A 131 -22.46 6.70 10.40
N ASP A 132 -23.35 7.26 11.18
CA ASP A 132 -24.56 7.91 10.67
C ASP A 132 -24.35 9.44 10.51
N ASP A 133 -23.27 10.01 11.04
CA ASP A 133 -23.01 11.47 11.13
C ASP A 133 -21.58 11.89 10.73
N LEU A 134 -20.70 10.94 10.35
CA LEU A 134 -19.27 11.11 10.05
C LEU A 134 -18.41 11.56 11.26
N ASN A 135 -18.98 11.72 12.44
CA ASN A 135 -18.26 12.12 13.66
C ASN A 135 -17.96 10.92 14.55
N VAL A 136 -18.97 10.09 14.80
CA VAL A 136 -18.84 8.90 15.64
C VAL A 136 -18.80 7.67 14.76
N TRP A 137 -17.74 6.89 14.91
CA TRP A 137 -17.53 5.65 14.16
C TRP A 137 -17.68 4.45 15.07
N LEU A 138 -18.57 3.56 14.71
CA LEU A 138 -18.90 2.34 15.47
C LEU A 138 -18.35 1.12 14.72
N PRO A 139 -17.83 0.11 15.44
CA PRO A 139 -17.35 -1.11 14.81
C PRO A 139 -18.52 -1.87 14.17
N LEU A 140 -18.32 -2.29 12.92
CA LEU A 140 -19.26 -3.15 12.19
C LEU A 140 -18.83 -4.61 12.30
N THR A 141 -17.67 -4.93 11.75
CA THR A 141 -17.10 -6.28 11.77
C THR A 141 -15.61 -6.24 11.37
N LYS A 142 -14.94 -7.38 11.55
CA LYS A 142 -13.61 -7.64 10.99
C LYS A 142 -13.75 -8.62 9.84
N VAL A 143 -13.02 -8.39 8.75
CA VAL A 143 -12.98 -9.27 7.59
C VAL A 143 -11.56 -9.58 7.20
N THR A 144 -11.30 -10.83 6.81
CA THR A 144 -10.05 -11.25 6.18
C THR A 144 -10.30 -11.40 4.69
N ILE A 145 -9.47 -10.80 3.85
CA ILE A 145 -9.64 -10.89 2.40
C ILE A 145 -9.22 -12.28 1.91
N PRO A 146 -10.14 -13.02 1.26
CA PRO A 146 -9.85 -14.34 0.71
C PRO A 146 -9.03 -14.26 -0.59
N ASP A 147 -8.56 -15.41 -1.10
CA ASP A 147 -7.74 -15.50 -2.32
C ASP A 147 -8.37 -14.87 -3.57
N ARG A 148 -9.68 -14.79 -3.64
CA ARG A 148 -10.39 -14.10 -4.73
C ARG A 148 -10.25 -12.58 -4.69
N GLY A 149 -9.71 -12.01 -3.59
CA GLY A 149 -9.39 -10.59 -3.46
C GLY A 149 -10.53 -9.70 -2.96
N ASP A 150 -11.72 -10.25 -2.68
CA ASP A 150 -12.88 -9.51 -2.18
C ASP A 150 -13.76 -10.34 -1.25
N VAL A 151 -14.53 -9.65 -0.40
CA VAL A 151 -15.56 -10.23 0.46
C VAL A 151 -16.81 -9.35 0.43
N ALA A 152 -17.98 -9.98 0.42
CA ALA A 152 -19.26 -9.29 0.49
C ALA A 152 -19.91 -9.50 1.85
N ILE A 153 -20.47 -8.43 2.40
CA ILE A 153 -21.12 -8.38 3.72
C ILE A 153 -22.55 -7.88 3.51
N ASP A 154 -23.51 -8.67 3.98
CA ASP A 154 -24.90 -8.28 3.99
C ASP A 154 -25.12 -7.25 5.13
N LEU A 155 -25.64 -6.09 4.78
CA LEU A 155 -25.97 -5.01 5.72
C LEU A 155 -27.45 -4.98 6.07
N GLY A 156 -28.28 -5.80 5.39
CA GLY A 156 -29.73 -5.78 5.51
C GLY A 156 -30.37 -4.48 5.06
N HIS A 157 -31.55 -4.20 5.59
CA HIS A 157 -32.26 -2.94 5.33
C HIS A 157 -32.02 -1.93 6.43
N PHE A 158 -31.77 -0.69 6.07
CA PHE A 158 -31.75 0.43 7.01
C PHE A 158 -32.36 1.68 6.38
N THR A 159 -32.81 2.60 7.22
CA THR A 159 -33.34 3.90 6.81
C THR A 159 -32.36 5.01 7.22
N GLY A 160 -32.27 6.06 6.43
CA GLY A 160 -31.34 7.15 6.65
C GLY A 160 -30.03 7.02 5.90
N SER A 161 -29.11 7.92 6.19
CA SER A 161 -27.75 7.91 5.61
C SER A 161 -26.80 7.15 6.52
N ARG A 162 -25.96 6.32 5.93
CA ARG A 162 -24.92 5.61 6.65
C ARG A 162 -23.63 5.61 5.84
N TYR A 163 -22.52 5.86 6.50
CA TYR A 163 -21.18 5.94 5.95
C TYR A 163 -20.36 4.76 6.45
N TYR A 164 -19.46 4.25 5.60
CA TYR A 164 -18.63 3.10 5.92
C TYR A 164 -17.17 3.44 5.66
N ARG A 165 -16.29 2.91 6.51
CA ARG A 165 -14.85 2.91 6.28
C ARG A 165 -14.24 1.56 6.64
N ALA A 166 -13.14 1.24 6.00
CA ALA A 166 -12.33 0.10 6.37
C ALA A 166 -10.95 0.60 6.81
N ILE A 167 -10.44 0.01 7.87
CA ILE A 167 -9.16 0.36 8.47
C ILE A 167 -8.33 -0.91 8.55
N TYR A 168 -7.13 -0.88 7.99
CA TYR A 168 -6.13 -1.89 8.28
C TYR A 168 -5.53 -1.59 9.66
N LYS A 169 -5.50 -2.61 10.52
CA LYS A 169 -4.78 -2.55 11.81
C LYS A 169 -3.81 -3.72 11.83
N GLU A 170 -2.55 -3.41 11.95
CA GLU A 170 -1.49 -4.39 12.20
C GLU A 170 -1.69 -5.12 13.52
#